data_baa5059fb180a72cd648fdc8e38b5a2c
#
_entry.id   baa5059fb180a72cd648fdc8e38b5a2c
#
_cell.length_a   1.000
_cell.length_b   1.000
_cell.length_c   1.000
_cell.angle_alpha   90.00
_cell.angle_beta   90.00
_cell.angle_gamma   90.00
#
_symmetry.space_group_name_H-M   'P 1'
#
loop_
_entity.id
_entity.type
_entity.pdbx_description
1 polymer ?
#
loop_
_entity_poly.entity_id
_entity_poly.type
_entity_poly.pdbx_seq_one_letter_code
_entity_poly.pdbx_strand_id
1 'polypeptide(L)' 'VGISGSAKLGDYVMIGGQSGIAGHLVIGDGVRIAAKSGVTKDIPAGMTVAGFPAIKSTEHWRNLAAIKRLRKK' A
#
# COMPACT_ATOMS: atom_id res chain seq x y z
N VAL A 1 -5.48 -11.93 -1.12
CA VAL A 1 -4.74 -11.10 -0.16
C VAL A 1 -3.85 -11.99 0.68
N GLY A 2 -2.55 -11.69 0.69
CA GLY A 2 -1.59 -12.39 1.51
C GLY A 2 -1.18 -11.54 2.71
N ILE A 3 -1.55 -11.96 3.90
CA ILE A 3 -1.20 -11.27 5.14
C ILE A 3 -0.43 -12.23 6.03
N SER A 4 0.77 -11.82 6.45
CA SER A 4 1.53 -12.62 7.40
C SER A 4 0.78 -12.74 8.73
N GLY A 5 0.81 -13.92 9.34
CA GLY A 5 0.17 -14.14 10.64
C GLY A 5 0.73 -13.28 11.77
N SER A 6 1.92 -12.70 11.60
CA SER A 6 2.53 -11.80 12.59
C SER A 6 2.24 -10.33 12.35
N ALA A 7 1.55 -9.97 11.26
CA ALA A 7 1.14 -8.58 11.01
C ALA A 7 -0.04 -8.20 11.91
N LYS A 8 -0.04 -6.96 12.37
CA LYS A 8 -1.15 -6.42 13.19
C LYS A 8 -1.92 -5.41 12.38
N LEU A 9 -3.22 -5.60 12.25
CA LEU A 9 -4.10 -4.69 11.52
C LEU A 9 -4.97 -3.92 12.50
N GLY A 10 -5.07 -2.61 12.30
CA GLY A 10 -6.00 -1.77 13.04
C GLY A 10 -7.44 -1.99 12.59
N ASP A 11 -8.35 -1.18 13.14
CA ASP A 11 -9.77 -1.23 12.79
C ASP A 11 -10.03 -0.54 11.44
N TYR A 12 -11.02 -1.05 10.71
CA TYR A 12 -11.45 -0.46 9.45
C TYR A 12 -10.37 -0.41 8.35
N VAL A 13 -9.40 -1.30 8.40
CA VAL A 13 -8.39 -1.42 7.34
C VAL A 13 -9.04 -2.03 6.10
N MET A 14 -8.82 -1.39 4.94
CA MET A 14 -9.31 -1.89 3.66
C MET A 14 -8.13 -2.31 2.79
N ILE A 15 -8.13 -3.57 2.35
CA ILE A 15 -7.04 -4.12 1.55
C ILE A 15 -7.58 -4.58 0.22
N GLY A 16 -7.08 -3.99 -0.86
CA GLY A 16 -7.45 -4.39 -2.22
C GLY A 16 -6.96 -5.79 -2.57
N GLY A 17 -7.60 -6.42 -3.55
CA GLY A 17 -7.27 -7.78 -3.98
C GLY A 17 -5.82 -7.93 -4.44
N GLN A 18 -5.25 -9.12 -4.24
CA GLN A 18 -3.88 -9.45 -4.65
C GLN A 18 -2.79 -8.57 -4.00
N SER A 19 -3.10 -7.94 -2.87
CA SER A 19 -2.11 -7.20 -2.08
C SER A 19 -1.42 -8.15 -1.09
N GLY A 20 -0.21 -7.81 -0.68
CA GLY A 20 0.56 -8.56 0.31
C GLY A 20 1.06 -7.66 1.42
N ILE A 21 1.10 -8.18 2.64
CA ILE A 21 1.65 -7.49 3.81
C ILE A 21 2.73 -8.37 4.43
N ALA A 22 3.94 -7.84 4.52
CA ALA A 22 5.07 -8.54 5.13
C ALA A 22 4.85 -8.77 6.63
N GLY A 23 5.60 -9.69 7.22
CA GLY A 23 5.46 -10.02 8.63
C GLY A 23 5.90 -8.91 9.58
N HIS A 24 5.38 -8.96 10.81
CA HIS A 24 5.75 -8.05 11.91
C HIS A 24 5.47 -6.57 11.65
N LEU A 25 4.60 -6.25 10.69
CA LEU A 25 4.21 -4.87 10.42
C LEU A 25 2.98 -4.50 11.22
N VAL A 26 2.85 -3.20 11.51
CA VAL A 26 1.69 -2.63 12.16
C VAL A 26 0.98 -1.71 11.18
N ILE A 27 -0.28 -2.01 10.89
CA ILE A 27 -1.11 -1.23 9.98
C ILE A 27 -2.13 -0.47 10.84
N GLY A 28 -2.06 0.85 10.80
CA GLY A 28 -2.92 1.69 11.62
C GLY A 28 -4.40 1.63 11.24
N ASP A 29 -5.26 2.23 12.08
CA ASP A 29 -6.69 2.24 11.85
C ASP A 29 -7.07 3.03 10.59
N GLY A 30 -8.06 2.56 9.86
CA GLY A 30 -8.58 3.26 8.68
C GLY A 30 -7.64 3.31 7.49
N VAL A 31 -6.57 2.54 7.51
CA VAL A 31 -5.62 2.46 6.38
C VAL A 31 -6.30 1.82 5.18
N ARG A 32 -6.04 2.37 3.99
CA ARG A 32 -6.50 1.80 2.73
C ARG A 32 -5.30 1.38 1.89
N ILE A 33 -5.33 0.13 1.45
CA ILE A 33 -4.26 -0.43 0.63
C ILE A 33 -4.84 -0.77 -0.73
N ALA A 34 -4.32 -0.14 -1.79
CA ALA A 34 -4.81 -0.37 -3.15
C ALA A 34 -4.53 -1.82 -3.59
N ALA A 35 -5.30 -2.30 -4.55
CA ALA A 35 -5.12 -3.65 -5.10
C ALA A 35 -3.71 -3.84 -5.66
N LYS A 36 -3.19 -5.05 -5.53
CA LYS A 36 -1.85 -5.44 -6.02
C LYS A 36 -0.71 -4.64 -5.40
N SER A 37 -0.90 -4.16 -4.16
CA SER A 37 0.14 -3.44 -3.42
C SER A 37 0.98 -4.41 -2.59
N GLY A 38 2.24 -4.03 -2.33
CA GLY A 38 3.12 -4.78 -1.43
C GLY A 38 3.55 -3.91 -0.26
N VAL A 39 3.08 -4.22 0.94
CA VAL A 39 3.39 -3.44 2.14
C VAL A 39 4.64 -3.99 2.80
N THR A 40 5.66 -3.15 2.92
CA THR A 40 6.97 -3.53 3.48
C THR A 40 7.35 -2.70 4.70
N LYS A 41 6.52 -1.74 5.11
CA LYS A 41 6.74 -0.87 6.26
C LYS A 41 5.45 -0.71 7.05
N ASP A 42 5.56 -0.33 8.32
CA ASP A 42 4.41 0.06 9.11
C ASP A 42 3.68 1.24 8.46
N ILE A 43 2.36 1.25 8.56
CA ILE A 43 1.54 2.29 7.96
C ILE A 43 0.78 3.03 9.05
N PRO A 44 0.98 4.35 9.21
CA PRO A 44 0.22 5.15 10.18
C PRO A 44 -1.28 5.15 9.86
N ALA A 45 -2.10 5.36 10.90
CA ALA A 45 -3.55 5.41 10.76
C ALA A 45 -4.00 6.45 9.73
N GLY A 46 -5.07 6.14 9.00
CA GLY A 46 -5.70 7.04 8.06
C GLY A 46 -4.98 7.23 6.73
N MET A 47 -3.88 6.51 6.50
CA MET A 47 -3.10 6.66 5.27
C MET A 47 -3.64 5.74 4.17
N THR A 48 -3.55 6.20 2.92
CA THR A 48 -3.82 5.39 1.72
C THR A 48 -2.49 5.12 1.02
N VAL A 49 -2.21 3.86 0.74
CA VAL A 49 -0.96 3.45 0.09
C VAL A 49 -1.22 2.63 -1.17
N ALA A 50 -0.25 2.62 -2.07
CA ALA A 50 -0.34 1.89 -3.33
C ALA A 50 1.05 1.50 -3.84
N GLY A 51 1.11 0.47 -4.67
CA GLY A 51 2.33 0.06 -5.35
C GLY A 51 3.15 -0.97 -4.59
N PHE A 52 4.32 -1.26 -5.10
CA PHE A 52 5.29 -2.16 -4.49
C PHE A 52 6.70 -1.55 -4.62
N PRO A 53 7.39 -1.22 -3.51
CA PRO A 53 6.85 -1.17 -2.14
C PRO A 53 5.72 -0.14 -2.01
N ALA A 54 4.77 -0.40 -1.12
CA ALA A 54 3.61 0.48 -0.96
C ALA A 54 4.04 1.84 -0.40
N ILE A 55 3.62 2.89 -1.07
CA ILE A 55 3.89 4.28 -0.70
C ILE A 55 2.59 5.07 -0.70
N LYS A 56 2.62 6.32 -0.25
CA LYS A 56 1.43 7.17 -0.33
C LYS A 56 0.86 7.14 -1.76
N SER A 57 -0.45 7.00 -1.88
CA SER A 57 -1.10 6.91 -3.19
C SER A 57 -0.79 8.10 -4.09
N THR A 58 -0.67 9.30 -3.53
CA THR A 58 -0.32 10.50 -4.31
C THR A 58 1.07 10.38 -4.93
N GLU A 59 2.04 9.86 -4.20
CA GLU A 59 3.39 9.64 -4.73
C GLU A 59 3.38 8.56 -5.82
N HIS A 60 2.64 7.49 -5.61
CA HIS A 60 2.52 6.41 -6.57
C HIS A 60 1.96 6.90 -7.91
N TRP A 61 0.85 7.64 -7.87
CA TRP A 61 0.23 8.17 -9.08
C TRP A 61 1.13 9.19 -9.78
N ARG A 62 1.85 10.00 -9.01
CA ARG A 62 2.81 10.95 -9.56
C ARG A 62 3.94 10.23 -10.30
N ASN A 63 4.45 9.15 -9.72
CA ASN A 63 5.50 8.36 -10.35
C ASN A 63 5.02 7.72 -11.66
N LEU A 64 3.81 7.19 -11.69
CA LEU A 64 3.22 6.64 -12.90
C LEU A 64 3.03 7.70 -13.98
N ALA A 65 2.60 8.90 -13.61
CA ALA A 65 2.45 10.01 -14.55
C ALA A 65 3.79 10.41 -15.15
N ALA A 66 4.85 10.44 -14.34
CA ALA A 66 6.20 10.73 -14.83
C ALA A 66 6.68 9.68 -15.84
N ILE A 67 6.43 8.40 -15.58
CA ILE A 67 6.76 7.31 -16.48
C ILE A 67 6.01 7.46 -17.82
N LYS A 68 4.72 7.78 -17.75
CA LYS A 68 3.91 7.99 -18.96
C LYS A 68 4.43 9.16 -19.80
N ARG A 69 4.88 10.22 -19.16
CA ARG A 69 5.48 11.36 -19.89
C ARG A 69 6.73 10.94 -20.66
N LEU A 70 7.56 10.13 -20.04
CA LEU A 70 8.76 9.61 -20.69
C LEU A 70 8.43 8.74 -21.90
N ARG A 71 7.34 7.99 -21.85
CA ARG A 71 6.92 7.12 -22.93
C ARG A 71 6.39 7.87 -24.14
N LYS A 72 5.93 9.09 -23.96
CA LYS A 72 5.32 9.88 -25.04
C LYS A 72 6.35 10.55 -25.96
N LYS A 73 7.60 10.39 -25.69
CA LYS A 73 8.64 11.00 -26.53
C LYS A 73 9.07 10.09 -27.70
#